data_c182348c979dad166c7583ee08f4f04e
#
_entry.id   c182348c979dad166c7583ee08f4f04e
#
_cell.length_a   1.000
_cell.length_b   1.000
_cell.length_c   1.000
_cell.angle_alpha   90.00
_cell.angle_beta   90.00
_cell.angle_gamma   90.00
#
_symmetry.space_group_name_H-M   'P 1'
#
loop_
_entity.id
_entity.type
_entity.pdbx_description
1 polymer ?
#
loop_
_entity_poly.entity_id
_entity_poly.type
_entity_poly.pdbx_seq_one_letter_code
_entity_poly.pdbx_strand_id
1 'polypeptide(L)'
;MMLLIDAGNTRVKWALADDGAAPGAWSATGALAHAGLDAVHEDWASATRVLVSNVAGPALAERIAALLPAGAQVEWFASTLQRAGVTNGYREPARLGCDRFAAAIGARALLPGQDLIVATCGTATTVDAVRADGRFLGGMILPGLALMAASLARNTAQLPQVDAGALPPLFGDNTQDAILAGLLSAQAGAIERAGAGLGGAACIVSGGAAPHLAPALKVAHQVVDNIVLVGLHAAATGSTGETRC
;
A
#
# COMPACT_ATOMS: atom_id res chain seq x y z
N MET A 1 -16.25 8.83 -14.97
CA MET A 1 -15.96 8.10 -13.73
C MET A 1 -14.67 7.31 -13.88
N MET A 2 -13.82 7.33 -12.87
CA MET A 2 -12.51 6.69 -12.88
C MET A 2 -12.50 5.47 -11.96
N LEU A 3 -12.04 4.33 -12.46
CA LEU A 3 -11.78 3.11 -11.69
C LEU A 3 -10.30 3.01 -11.38
N LEU A 4 -9.97 2.85 -10.11
CA LEU A 4 -8.63 2.65 -9.60
C LEU A 4 -8.53 1.24 -9.06
N ILE A 5 -7.49 0.50 -9.43
CA ILE A 5 -7.31 -0.92 -9.03
C ILE A 5 -5.91 -1.10 -8.47
N ASP A 6 -5.84 -1.65 -7.25
CA ASP A 6 -4.62 -2.14 -6.62
C ASP A 6 -4.67 -3.68 -6.57
N ALA A 7 -3.98 -4.31 -7.51
CA ALA A 7 -3.88 -5.75 -7.64
C ALA A 7 -2.65 -6.27 -6.89
N GLY A 8 -2.84 -6.53 -5.59
CA GLY A 8 -1.84 -7.12 -4.71
C GLY A 8 -1.80 -8.65 -4.78
N ASN A 9 -0.77 -9.26 -4.16
CA ASN A 9 -0.56 -10.71 -4.19
C ASN A 9 -1.66 -11.56 -3.53
N THR A 10 -2.46 -10.99 -2.63
CA THR A 10 -3.50 -11.72 -1.90
C THR A 10 -4.91 -11.23 -2.25
N ARG A 11 -5.06 -9.95 -2.51
CA ARG A 11 -6.35 -9.29 -2.74
C ARG A 11 -6.24 -8.27 -3.85
N VAL A 12 -7.36 -8.05 -4.54
CA VAL A 12 -7.59 -6.89 -5.39
C VAL A 12 -8.42 -5.90 -4.60
N LYS A 13 -7.97 -4.66 -4.54
CA LYS A 13 -8.72 -3.53 -3.97
C LYS A 13 -9.04 -2.57 -5.11
N TRP A 14 -10.21 -1.95 -5.05
CA TRP A 14 -10.62 -1.00 -6.07
C TRP A 14 -11.43 0.14 -5.47
N ALA A 15 -11.46 1.24 -6.19
CA ALA A 15 -12.31 2.39 -5.89
C ALA A 15 -12.81 3.01 -7.18
N LEU A 16 -14.03 3.52 -7.14
CA LEU A 16 -14.59 4.41 -8.14
C LEU A 16 -14.53 5.85 -7.62
N ALA A 17 -14.04 6.75 -8.44
CA ALA A 17 -13.98 8.17 -8.14
C ALA A 17 -14.65 8.98 -9.26
N ASP A 18 -15.37 10.03 -8.88
CA ASP A 18 -15.87 10.99 -9.83
C ASP A 18 -14.75 11.87 -10.38
N ASP A 19 -14.94 12.39 -11.60
CA ASP A 19 -14.00 13.32 -12.18
C ASP A 19 -13.95 14.61 -11.35
N GLY A 20 -12.76 14.97 -10.87
CA GLY A 20 -12.55 16.13 -9.99
C GLY A 20 -12.74 15.86 -8.47
N ALA A 21 -13.03 14.64 -8.07
CA ALA A 21 -13.05 14.26 -6.64
C ALA A 21 -11.66 14.48 -5.99
N ALA A 22 -11.65 14.83 -4.70
CA ALA A 22 -10.40 14.90 -3.95
C ALA A 22 -9.77 13.51 -3.78
N PRO A 23 -8.43 13.40 -3.68
CA PRO A 23 -7.76 12.12 -3.43
C PRO A 23 -8.32 11.43 -2.18
N GLY A 24 -8.79 10.18 -2.33
CA GLY A 24 -9.42 9.43 -1.24
C GLY A 24 -10.93 9.59 -1.12
N ALA A 25 -11.56 10.43 -1.92
CA ALA A 25 -13.01 10.55 -2.00
C ALA A 25 -13.55 9.56 -3.05
N TRP A 26 -14.20 8.52 -2.57
CA TRP A 26 -14.71 7.43 -3.40
C TRP A 26 -16.25 7.47 -3.48
N SER A 27 -16.82 7.23 -4.67
CA SER A 27 -18.24 6.95 -4.83
C SER A 27 -18.58 5.49 -4.50
N ALA A 28 -17.63 4.57 -4.73
CA ALA A 28 -17.70 3.18 -4.32
C ALA A 28 -16.29 2.61 -4.10
N THR A 29 -16.17 1.57 -3.27
CA THR A 29 -14.91 0.88 -3.02
C THR A 29 -15.16 -0.57 -2.65
N GLY A 30 -14.18 -1.44 -2.93
CA GLY A 30 -14.24 -2.84 -2.57
C GLY A 30 -12.87 -3.50 -2.45
N ALA A 31 -12.87 -4.64 -1.77
CA ALA A 31 -11.69 -5.49 -1.62
C ALA A 31 -12.09 -6.96 -1.64
N LEU A 32 -11.46 -7.76 -2.51
CA LEU A 32 -11.80 -9.16 -2.70
C LEU A 32 -10.56 -10.03 -2.91
N ALA A 33 -10.67 -11.29 -2.58
CA ALA A 33 -9.67 -12.29 -2.95
C ALA A 33 -9.70 -12.54 -4.47
N HIS A 34 -8.59 -13.01 -5.04
CA HIS A 34 -8.51 -13.29 -6.47
C HIS A 34 -9.61 -14.25 -6.96
N ALA A 35 -10.01 -15.23 -6.15
CA ALA A 35 -11.06 -16.18 -6.51
C ALA A 35 -12.45 -15.52 -6.71
N GLY A 36 -12.70 -14.39 -6.04
CA GLY A 36 -13.97 -13.67 -6.14
C GLY A 36 -13.99 -12.54 -7.17
N LEU A 37 -12.94 -12.42 -8.00
CA LEU A 37 -12.78 -11.27 -8.89
C LEU A 37 -13.91 -11.12 -9.91
N ASP A 38 -14.54 -12.22 -10.33
CA ASP A 38 -15.58 -12.19 -11.34
C ASP A 38 -16.88 -11.50 -10.86
N ALA A 39 -17.04 -11.30 -9.54
CA ALA A 39 -18.19 -10.61 -8.96
C ALA A 39 -18.19 -9.08 -9.14
N VAL A 40 -17.08 -8.47 -9.58
CA VAL A 40 -16.95 -6.99 -9.70
C VAL A 40 -17.44 -6.43 -11.04
N HIS A 41 -17.89 -7.25 -11.96
CA HIS A 41 -18.22 -6.81 -13.31
C HIS A 41 -19.30 -5.68 -13.32
N GLU A 42 -20.31 -5.77 -12.46
CA GLU A 42 -21.35 -4.75 -12.35
C GLU A 42 -20.80 -3.46 -11.69
N ASP A 43 -19.99 -3.61 -10.65
CA ASP A 43 -19.39 -2.47 -9.93
C ASP A 43 -18.52 -1.62 -10.84
N TRP A 44 -17.79 -2.23 -11.78
CA TRP A 44 -16.86 -1.55 -12.67
C TRP A 44 -17.48 -1.02 -13.95
N ALA A 45 -18.72 -1.42 -14.26
CA ALA A 45 -19.38 -1.16 -15.55
C ALA A 45 -19.47 0.33 -15.94
N SER A 46 -19.53 1.24 -14.97
CA SER A 46 -19.63 2.69 -15.19
C SER A 46 -18.32 3.40 -15.49
N ALA A 47 -17.19 2.69 -15.37
CA ALA A 47 -15.87 3.31 -15.52
C ALA A 47 -15.54 3.62 -16.98
N THR A 48 -15.11 4.84 -17.25
CA THR A 48 -14.62 5.30 -18.57
C THR A 48 -13.10 5.44 -18.63
N ARG A 49 -12.46 5.57 -17.46
CA ARG A 49 -11.00 5.56 -17.29
C ARG A 49 -10.63 4.57 -16.22
N VAL A 50 -9.56 3.83 -16.43
CA VAL A 50 -9.08 2.80 -15.48
C VAL A 50 -7.58 2.96 -15.28
N LEU A 51 -7.14 2.99 -14.02
CA LEU A 51 -5.72 2.97 -13.65
C LEU A 51 -5.45 1.78 -12.75
N VAL A 52 -4.55 0.89 -13.17
CA VAL A 52 -4.28 -0.39 -12.51
C VAL A 52 -2.83 -0.46 -12.03
N SER A 53 -2.62 -0.57 -10.72
CA SER A 53 -1.36 -1.05 -10.14
C SER A 53 -1.43 -2.57 -10.01
N ASN A 54 -0.46 -3.29 -10.55
CA ASN A 54 -0.43 -4.75 -10.47
C ASN A 54 0.96 -5.27 -10.08
N VAL A 55 1.04 -5.91 -8.94
CA VAL A 55 2.25 -6.61 -8.45
C VAL A 55 2.04 -8.13 -8.29
N ALA A 56 0.89 -8.64 -8.73
CA ALA A 56 0.51 -10.06 -8.62
C ALA A 56 0.76 -10.87 -9.90
N GLY A 57 1.39 -10.25 -10.90
CA GLY A 57 1.84 -10.93 -12.11
C GLY A 57 0.85 -10.91 -13.29
N PRO A 58 1.27 -11.46 -14.44
CA PRO A 58 0.55 -11.34 -15.71
C PRO A 58 -0.81 -12.05 -15.72
N ALA A 59 -0.92 -13.21 -15.09
CA ALA A 59 -2.19 -13.96 -15.08
C ALA A 59 -3.34 -13.18 -14.41
N LEU A 60 -3.06 -12.42 -13.33
CA LEU A 60 -4.07 -11.57 -12.73
C LEU A 60 -4.35 -10.35 -13.61
N ALA A 61 -3.35 -9.80 -14.29
CA ALA A 61 -3.54 -8.70 -15.23
C ALA A 61 -4.50 -9.09 -16.36
N GLU A 62 -4.35 -10.26 -16.96
CA GLU A 62 -5.23 -10.78 -18.01
C GLU A 62 -6.68 -10.94 -17.51
N ARG A 63 -6.86 -11.48 -16.30
CA ARG A 63 -8.19 -11.60 -15.68
C ARG A 63 -8.84 -10.25 -15.43
N ILE A 64 -8.08 -9.29 -14.87
CA ILE A 64 -8.58 -7.92 -14.67
C ILE A 64 -8.96 -7.32 -16.02
N ALA A 65 -8.10 -7.41 -17.04
CA ALA A 65 -8.36 -6.85 -18.36
C ALA A 65 -9.65 -7.39 -18.99
N ALA A 66 -9.96 -8.67 -18.80
CA ALA A 66 -11.19 -9.30 -19.30
C ALA A 66 -12.48 -8.79 -18.61
N LEU A 67 -12.36 -8.21 -17.41
CA LEU A 67 -13.50 -7.69 -16.64
C LEU A 67 -13.71 -6.19 -16.79
N LEU A 68 -12.76 -5.48 -17.44
CA LEU A 68 -12.87 -4.04 -17.63
C LEU A 68 -13.97 -3.69 -18.65
N PRO A 69 -14.66 -2.55 -18.47
CA PRO A 69 -15.68 -2.10 -19.41
C PRO A 69 -15.13 -1.91 -20.82
N ALA A 70 -15.88 -2.37 -21.82
CA ALA A 70 -15.51 -2.16 -23.21
C ALA A 70 -15.46 -0.67 -23.55
N GLY A 71 -14.34 -0.23 -24.14
CA GLY A 71 -14.13 1.17 -24.49
C GLY A 71 -13.57 2.08 -23.39
N ALA A 72 -13.35 1.56 -22.17
CA ALA A 72 -12.66 2.30 -21.13
C ALA A 72 -11.18 2.55 -21.50
N GLN A 73 -10.68 3.74 -21.20
CA GLN A 73 -9.27 4.07 -21.34
C GLN A 73 -8.48 3.43 -20.19
N VAL A 74 -7.68 2.40 -20.47
CA VAL A 74 -6.94 1.63 -19.47
C VAL A 74 -5.47 2.02 -19.46
N GLU A 75 -4.96 2.36 -18.28
CA GLU A 75 -3.55 2.58 -18.02
C GLU A 75 -3.06 1.57 -16.98
N TRP A 76 -2.02 0.80 -17.31
CA TRP A 76 -1.28 -0.01 -16.36
C TRP A 76 -0.20 0.87 -15.71
N PHE A 77 -0.43 1.20 -14.44
CA PHE A 77 0.46 2.07 -13.71
C PHE A 77 1.82 1.41 -13.48
N ALA A 78 2.88 2.09 -13.89
CA ALA A 78 4.25 1.65 -13.72
C ALA A 78 5.08 2.70 -12.97
N SER A 79 6.12 2.24 -12.28
CA SER A 79 7.09 3.13 -11.68
C SER A 79 7.96 3.79 -12.76
N THR A 80 8.01 5.10 -12.74
CA THR A 80 8.76 5.95 -13.66
C THR A 80 9.79 6.77 -12.89
N LEU A 81 10.62 7.54 -13.60
CA LEU A 81 11.57 8.46 -12.95
C LEU A 81 10.86 9.54 -12.14
N GLN A 82 9.75 10.07 -12.67
CA GLN A 82 8.96 11.11 -11.99
C GLN A 82 7.49 11.01 -12.37
N ARG A 83 6.60 11.16 -11.37
CA ARG A 83 5.15 11.24 -11.58
C ARG A 83 4.48 11.94 -10.40
N ALA A 84 3.50 12.79 -10.66
CA ALA A 84 2.63 13.44 -9.67
C ALA A 84 3.40 14.05 -8.48
N GLY A 85 4.50 14.76 -8.75
CA GLY A 85 5.31 15.43 -7.74
C GLY A 85 6.24 14.51 -6.93
N VAL A 86 6.36 13.22 -7.30
CA VAL A 86 7.32 12.28 -6.71
C VAL A 86 8.40 11.94 -7.72
N THR A 87 9.67 12.16 -7.33
CA THR A 87 10.86 11.74 -8.06
C THR A 87 11.40 10.44 -7.47
N ASN A 88 11.50 9.41 -8.29
CA ASN A 88 11.93 8.08 -7.88
C ASN A 88 13.46 8.03 -7.73
N GLY A 89 13.93 7.79 -6.52
CA GLY A 89 15.36 7.71 -6.18
C GLY A 89 15.98 6.31 -6.29
N TYR A 90 15.25 5.31 -6.80
CA TYR A 90 15.85 4.01 -7.08
C TYR A 90 16.94 4.13 -8.14
N ARG A 91 17.99 3.31 -8.05
CA ARG A 91 19.05 3.24 -9.07
C ARG A 91 18.48 2.88 -10.44
N GLU A 92 17.49 2.01 -10.46
CA GLU A 92 16.72 1.61 -11.63
C GLU A 92 15.23 1.92 -11.33
N PRO A 93 14.70 3.07 -11.73
CA PRO A 93 13.34 3.50 -11.37
C PRO A 93 12.24 2.50 -11.71
N ALA A 94 12.37 1.78 -12.82
CA ALA A 94 11.43 0.75 -13.25
C ALA A 94 11.39 -0.50 -12.34
N ARG A 95 12.38 -0.68 -11.47
CA ARG A 95 12.44 -1.78 -10.49
C ARG A 95 11.69 -1.51 -9.20
N LEU A 96 11.31 -0.29 -8.94
CA LEU A 96 10.45 0.02 -7.79
C LEU A 96 9.07 -0.61 -8.03
N GLY A 97 8.51 -1.32 -7.03
CA GLY A 97 7.14 -1.82 -7.09
C GLY A 97 6.16 -0.68 -7.36
N CYS A 98 5.26 -0.86 -8.33
CA CYS A 98 4.32 0.20 -8.72
C CYS A 98 3.36 0.57 -7.57
N ASP A 99 2.99 -0.38 -6.71
CA ASP A 99 2.23 -0.17 -5.48
C ASP A 99 2.94 0.77 -4.49
N ARG A 100 4.26 0.59 -4.30
CA ARG A 100 5.07 1.45 -3.43
C ARG A 100 5.22 2.85 -4.01
N PHE A 101 5.40 2.96 -5.32
CA PHE A 101 5.48 4.26 -5.99
C PHE A 101 4.14 5.00 -5.93
N ALA A 102 3.02 4.29 -6.15
CA ALA A 102 1.68 4.85 -5.96
C ALA A 102 1.46 5.28 -4.50
N ALA A 103 1.82 4.44 -3.51
CA ALA A 103 1.70 4.80 -2.09
C ALA A 103 2.48 6.07 -1.73
N ALA A 104 3.68 6.24 -2.27
CA ALA A 104 4.48 7.46 -2.10
C ALA A 104 3.80 8.70 -2.70
N ILE A 105 3.21 8.58 -3.88
CA ILE A 105 2.42 9.64 -4.53
C ILE A 105 1.20 9.99 -3.67
N GLY A 106 0.50 8.97 -3.15
CA GLY A 106 -0.66 9.17 -2.28
C GLY A 106 -0.31 9.89 -1.00
N ALA A 107 0.76 9.48 -0.34
CA ALA A 107 1.25 10.12 0.88
C ALA A 107 1.66 11.59 0.62
N ARG A 108 2.34 11.85 -0.48
CA ARG A 108 2.73 13.20 -0.89
C ARG A 108 1.51 14.10 -1.18
N ALA A 109 0.47 13.53 -1.79
CA ALA A 109 -0.77 14.26 -2.09
C ALA A 109 -1.54 14.62 -0.79
N LEU A 110 -1.54 13.74 0.22
CA LEU A 110 -2.20 13.99 1.51
C LEU A 110 -1.41 14.95 2.41
N LEU A 111 -0.08 14.85 2.41
CA LEU A 111 0.81 15.61 3.28
C LEU A 111 1.92 16.31 2.46
N PRO A 112 1.57 17.31 1.65
CA PRO A 112 2.55 18.00 0.81
C PRO A 112 3.59 18.77 1.66
N GLY A 113 4.83 18.81 1.18
CA GLY A 113 5.89 19.61 1.81
C GLY A 113 6.46 19.05 3.11
N GLN A 114 6.16 17.79 3.46
CA GLN A 114 6.68 17.10 4.64
C GLN A 114 7.60 15.94 4.26
N ASP A 115 8.58 15.65 5.11
CA ASP A 115 9.29 14.37 5.09
C ASP A 115 8.33 13.28 5.58
N LEU A 116 8.23 12.16 4.87
CA LEU A 116 7.21 11.15 5.09
C LEU A 116 7.82 9.76 5.25
N ILE A 117 7.27 8.99 6.17
CA ILE A 117 7.37 7.54 6.21
C ILE A 117 6.02 6.97 5.80
N VAL A 118 6.02 6.08 4.81
CA VAL A 118 4.84 5.41 4.31
C VAL A 118 4.97 3.92 4.60
N ALA A 119 4.21 3.43 5.57
CA ALA A 119 4.18 2.03 5.95
C ALA A 119 2.93 1.36 5.35
N THR A 120 3.12 0.43 4.41
CA THR A 120 2.02 -0.36 3.84
C THR A 120 2.07 -1.78 4.38
N CYS A 121 1.15 -2.11 5.29
CA CYS A 121 1.11 -3.34 6.07
C CYS A 121 0.13 -4.34 5.45
N GLY A 122 0.64 -5.25 4.63
CA GLY A 122 -0.10 -6.28 3.91
C GLY A 122 0.53 -7.66 4.05
N THR A 123 0.54 -8.43 2.95
CA THR A 123 1.27 -9.71 2.84
C THR A 123 2.76 -9.52 3.12
N ALA A 124 3.34 -8.47 2.54
CA ALA A 124 4.58 -7.87 2.99
C ALA A 124 4.27 -6.54 3.69
N THR A 125 5.13 -6.11 4.61
CA THR A 125 5.13 -4.74 5.12
C THR A 125 6.27 -4.00 4.44
N THR A 126 5.92 -2.90 3.76
CA THR A 126 6.91 -1.97 3.20
C THR A 126 6.96 -0.70 4.04
N VAL A 127 8.15 -0.16 4.22
CA VAL A 127 8.37 1.10 4.95
C VAL A 127 9.22 1.99 4.06
N ASP A 128 8.61 2.98 3.46
CA ASP A 128 9.19 3.83 2.43
C ASP A 128 9.40 5.25 2.92
N ALA A 129 10.50 5.88 2.50
CA ALA A 129 10.86 7.23 2.87
C ALA A 129 10.76 8.19 1.68
N VAL A 130 10.05 9.30 1.87
CA VAL A 130 9.85 10.35 0.87
C VAL A 130 10.22 11.69 1.50
N ARG A 131 11.09 12.46 0.86
CA ARG A 131 11.48 13.80 1.31
C ARG A 131 10.38 14.84 1.05
N ALA A 132 10.48 15.95 1.78
CA ALA A 132 9.59 17.11 1.62
C ALA A 132 9.56 17.67 0.19
N ASP A 133 10.64 17.55 -0.57
CA ASP A 133 10.72 17.92 -1.99
C ASP A 133 10.08 16.91 -2.95
N GLY A 134 9.59 15.79 -2.44
CA GLY A 134 8.98 14.70 -3.21
C GLY A 134 9.97 13.61 -3.64
N ARG A 135 11.23 13.64 -3.22
CA ARG A 135 12.19 12.59 -3.55
C ARG A 135 11.90 11.31 -2.77
N PHE A 136 11.55 10.23 -3.44
CA PHE A 136 11.50 8.88 -2.89
C PHE A 136 12.92 8.38 -2.67
N LEU A 137 13.31 8.16 -1.42
CA LEU A 137 14.69 7.76 -1.07
C LEU A 137 14.94 6.27 -1.20
N GLY A 138 13.91 5.47 -1.04
CA GLY A 138 13.96 4.02 -0.90
C GLY A 138 13.18 3.55 0.31
N GLY A 139 13.34 2.29 0.69
CA GLY A 139 12.62 1.76 1.83
C GLY A 139 13.07 0.38 2.24
N MET A 140 12.32 -0.20 3.15
CA MET A 140 12.50 -1.56 3.66
C MET A 140 11.32 -2.43 3.25
N ILE A 141 11.56 -3.72 3.06
CA ILE A 141 10.52 -4.73 2.83
C ILE A 141 10.70 -5.82 3.88
N LEU A 142 9.64 -6.06 4.64
CA LEU A 142 9.58 -7.08 5.68
C LEU A 142 8.46 -8.07 5.35
N PRO A 143 8.52 -9.33 5.83
CA PRO A 143 7.34 -10.19 5.82
C PRO A 143 6.22 -9.53 6.64
N GLY A 144 4.97 -9.55 6.15
CA GLY A 144 3.83 -9.06 6.93
C GLY A 144 3.53 -9.91 8.16
N LEU A 145 2.71 -9.41 9.09
CA LEU A 145 2.44 -10.09 10.37
C LEU A 145 2.02 -11.55 10.20
N ALA A 146 1.05 -11.82 9.32
CA ALA A 146 0.57 -13.18 9.07
C ALA A 146 1.67 -14.10 8.49
N LEU A 147 2.52 -13.57 7.60
CA LEU A 147 3.62 -14.32 7.01
C LEU A 147 4.71 -14.63 8.04
N MET A 148 5.02 -13.68 8.94
CA MET A 148 5.95 -13.90 10.05
C MET A 148 5.43 -14.97 11.02
N ALA A 149 4.15 -14.89 11.43
CA ALA A 149 3.49 -15.86 12.28
C ALA A 149 3.52 -17.27 11.66
N ALA A 150 3.11 -17.37 10.38
CA ALA A 150 3.13 -18.64 9.66
C ALA A 150 4.56 -19.20 9.48
N SER A 151 5.57 -18.34 9.38
CA SER A 151 6.97 -18.79 9.32
C SER A 151 7.42 -19.43 10.62
N LEU A 152 7.07 -18.86 11.77
CA LEU A 152 7.39 -19.45 13.09
C LEU A 152 6.68 -20.79 13.25
N ALA A 153 5.38 -20.88 13.00
CA ALA A 153 4.61 -22.10 13.14
C ALA A 153 5.12 -23.24 12.24
N ARG A 154 5.54 -22.94 11.00
CA ARG A 154 6.02 -23.94 10.06
C ARG A 154 7.45 -24.43 10.31
N ASN A 155 8.31 -23.56 10.83
CA ASN A 155 9.74 -23.84 10.94
C ASN A 155 10.20 -24.14 12.38
N THR A 156 9.26 -24.29 13.33
CA THR A 156 9.56 -24.69 14.71
C THR A 156 8.66 -25.87 15.13
N ALA A 157 9.15 -26.72 16.02
CA ALA A 157 8.44 -27.93 16.41
C ALA A 157 7.20 -27.69 17.29
N GLN A 158 7.15 -26.58 18.03
CA GLN A 158 6.17 -26.39 19.10
C GLN A 158 5.48 -25.02 19.09
N LEU A 159 5.89 -24.07 18.24
CA LEU A 159 5.24 -22.78 18.20
C LEU A 159 3.90 -22.85 17.45
N PRO A 160 2.81 -22.40 18.06
CA PRO A 160 1.50 -22.42 17.42
C PRO A 160 1.40 -21.35 16.31
N GLN A 161 0.47 -21.57 15.37
CA GLN A 161 0.00 -20.50 14.53
C GLN A 161 -0.76 -19.48 15.39
N VAL A 162 -0.39 -18.19 15.26
CA VAL A 162 -1.10 -17.09 15.91
C VAL A 162 -1.68 -16.16 14.86
N ASP A 163 -2.86 -15.63 15.13
CA ASP A 163 -3.51 -14.62 14.30
C ASP A 163 -3.41 -13.25 14.98
N ALA A 164 -3.45 -12.19 14.17
CA ALA A 164 -3.53 -10.85 14.70
C ALA A 164 -4.83 -10.67 15.50
N GLY A 165 -4.71 -10.20 16.72
CA GLY A 165 -5.82 -10.01 17.64
C GLY A 165 -5.68 -8.70 18.43
N ALA A 166 -6.12 -8.73 19.70
CA ALA A 166 -5.88 -7.62 20.62
C ALA A 166 -4.39 -7.40 20.83
N LEU A 167 -4.00 -6.15 21.11
CA LEU A 167 -2.61 -5.81 21.41
C LEU A 167 -2.15 -6.55 22.67
N PRO A 168 -1.14 -7.44 22.61
CA PRO A 168 -0.61 -8.13 23.77
C PRO A 168 0.23 -7.19 24.64
N PRO A 169 0.51 -7.55 25.91
CA PRO A 169 1.56 -6.87 26.67
C PRO A 169 2.89 -6.94 25.94
N LEU A 170 3.76 -5.95 26.14
CA LEU A 170 5.08 -5.91 25.49
C LEU A 170 5.90 -7.17 25.77
N PHE A 171 5.79 -7.73 26.95
CA PHE A 171 6.35 -9.02 27.34
C PHE A 171 5.20 -9.98 27.63
N GLY A 172 4.94 -10.87 26.66
CA GLY A 172 3.92 -11.90 26.81
C GLY A 172 4.32 -12.93 27.89
N ASP A 173 3.39 -13.31 28.73
CA ASP A 173 3.56 -14.32 29.78
C ASP A 173 3.11 -15.73 29.32
N ASN A 174 2.75 -15.85 28.06
CA ASN A 174 2.44 -17.10 27.37
C ASN A 174 2.98 -17.06 25.93
N THR A 175 3.06 -18.23 25.28
CA THR A 175 3.68 -18.39 23.96
C THR A 175 2.98 -17.57 22.87
N GLN A 176 1.66 -17.50 22.89
CA GLN A 176 0.89 -16.78 21.87
C GLN A 176 1.14 -15.27 21.95
N ASP A 177 1.04 -14.71 23.15
CA ASP A 177 1.32 -13.29 23.40
C ASP A 177 2.78 -12.94 23.12
N ALA A 178 3.72 -13.81 23.50
CA ALA A 178 5.14 -13.60 23.24
C ALA A 178 5.45 -13.56 21.73
N ILE A 179 4.84 -14.46 20.94
CA ILE A 179 4.96 -14.44 19.48
C ILE A 179 4.39 -13.12 18.93
N LEU A 180 3.14 -12.81 19.26
CA LEU A 180 2.47 -11.62 18.71
C LEU A 180 3.19 -10.33 19.13
N ALA A 181 3.61 -10.20 20.38
CA ALA A 181 4.40 -9.07 20.86
C ALA A 181 5.72 -8.91 20.08
N GLY A 182 6.41 -10.02 19.83
CA GLY A 182 7.65 -10.02 19.03
C GLY A 182 7.43 -9.57 17.59
N LEU A 183 6.39 -10.08 16.93
CA LEU A 183 6.06 -9.71 15.55
C LEU A 183 5.68 -8.24 15.42
N LEU A 184 4.83 -7.75 16.32
CA LEU A 184 4.43 -6.34 16.35
C LEU A 184 5.62 -5.43 16.66
N SER A 185 6.47 -5.80 17.63
CA SER A 185 7.67 -5.03 17.98
C SER A 185 8.66 -4.95 16.82
N ALA A 186 8.84 -6.02 16.04
CA ALA A 186 9.72 -6.03 14.89
C ALA A 186 9.24 -5.06 13.81
N GLN A 187 7.96 -5.04 13.51
CA GLN A 187 7.40 -4.14 12.49
C GLN A 187 7.28 -2.69 12.97
N ALA A 188 6.79 -2.47 14.18
CA ALA A 188 6.73 -1.14 14.78
C ALA A 188 8.13 -0.52 14.89
N GLY A 189 9.10 -1.30 15.36
CA GLY A 189 10.49 -0.87 15.45
C GLY A 189 11.12 -0.50 14.09
N ALA A 190 10.76 -1.20 13.02
CA ALA A 190 11.22 -0.84 11.67
C ALA A 190 10.65 0.52 11.21
N ILE A 191 9.36 0.79 11.47
CA ILE A 191 8.69 2.05 11.14
C ILE A 191 9.29 3.20 11.96
N GLU A 192 9.42 3.00 13.27
CA GLU A 192 9.97 4.00 14.20
C GLU A 192 11.42 4.33 13.88
N ARG A 193 12.24 3.30 13.56
CA ARG A 193 13.62 3.46 13.12
C ARG A 193 13.70 4.29 11.83
N ALA A 194 12.82 4.04 10.86
CA ALA A 194 12.76 4.82 9.62
C ALA A 194 12.41 6.27 9.91
N GLY A 195 11.41 6.55 10.75
CA GLY A 195 11.01 7.89 11.16
C GLY A 195 12.14 8.65 11.86
N ALA A 196 12.82 8.00 12.79
CA ALA A 196 13.99 8.57 13.46
C ALA A 196 15.14 8.87 12.49
N GLY A 197 15.38 7.95 11.54
CA GLY A 197 16.41 8.12 10.51
C GLY A 197 16.12 9.28 9.53
N LEU A 198 14.87 9.71 9.42
CA LEU A 198 14.45 10.85 8.60
C LEU A 198 14.15 12.11 9.44
N GLY A 199 14.63 12.17 10.67
CA GLY A 199 14.55 13.37 11.52
C GLY A 199 13.15 13.63 12.11
N GLY A 200 12.33 12.58 12.31
CA GLY A 200 10.99 12.71 12.86
C GLY A 200 9.92 13.00 11.78
N ALA A 201 10.04 12.36 10.64
CA ALA A 201 9.11 12.47 9.53
C ALA A 201 7.67 12.12 9.92
N ALA A 202 6.69 12.74 9.26
CA ALA A 202 5.29 12.35 9.40
C ALA A 202 5.10 10.90 8.92
N CYS A 203 4.30 10.13 9.66
CA CYS A 203 4.12 8.71 9.39
C CYS A 203 2.69 8.41 8.92
N ILE A 204 2.58 7.77 7.75
CA ILE A 204 1.33 7.20 7.26
C ILE A 204 1.42 5.68 7.37
N VAL A 205 0.39 5.07 7.93
CA VAL A 205 0.24 3.63 8.07
C VAL A 205 -0.99 3.18 7.27
N SER A 206 -0.84 2.21 6.41
CA SER A 206 -1.91 1.71 5.53
C SER A 206 -1.84 0.20 5.39
N GLY A 207 -2.85 -0.38 4.73
CA GLY A 207 -2.93 -1.82 4.45
C GLY A 207 -3.75 -2.60 5.47
N GLY A 208 -4.08 -3.86 5.11
CA GLY A 208 -5.02 -4.68 5.90
C GLY A 208 -4.55 -5.03 7.33
N ALA A 209 -3.25 -4.99 7.60
CA ALA A 209 -2.71 -5.22 8.94
C ALA A 209 -2.50 -3.91 9.74
N ALA A 210 -2.73 -2.74 9.14
CA ALA A 210 -2.59 -1.45 9.82
C ALA A 210 -3.37 -1.34 11.14
N PRO A 211 -4.63 -1.80 11.26
CA PRO A 211 -5.38 -1.75 12.51
C PRO A 211 -4.71 -2.51 13.67
N HIS A 212 -3.97 -3.57 13.37
CA HIS A 212 -3.27 -4.35 14.38
C HIS A 212 -1.91 -3.76 14.74
N LEU A 213 -1.25 -3.10 13.78
CA LEU A 213 0.09 -2.54 13.98
C LEU A 213 0.07 -1.12 14.55
N ALA A 214 -0.87 -0.28 14.12
CA ALA A 214 -0.96 1.11 14.55
C ALA A 214 -0.99 1.29 16.09
N PRO A 215 -1.74 0.47 16.86
CA PRO A 215 -1.72 0.58 18.31
C PRO A 215 -0.36 0.28 18.98
N ALA A 216 0.53 -0.44 18.29
CA ALA A 216 1.87 -0.75 18.78
C ALA A 216 2.91 0.35 18.51
N LEU A 217 2.59 1.32 17.65
CA LEU A 217 3.47 2.44 17.31
C LEU A 217 3.47 3.51 18.40
N LYS A 218 4.65 3.97 18.78
CA LYS A 218 4.84 5.08 19.73
C LYS A 218 5.00 6.43 19.06
N VAL A 219 5.25 6.46 17.74
CA VAL A 219 5.34 7.70 16.97
C VAL A 219 3.95 8.16 16.54
N ALA A 220 3.77 9.49 16.43
CA ALA A 220 2.56 10.05 15.84
C ALA A 220 2.41 9.55 14.41
N HIS A 221 1.22 9.05 14.07
CA HIS A 221 0.95 8.48 12.76
C HIS A 221 -0.50 8.72 12.35
N GLN A 222 -0.74 8.69 11.05
CA GLN A 222 -2.07 8.72 10.44
C GLN A 222 -2.36 7.36 9.79
N VAL A 223 -3.47 6.73 10.15
CA VAL A 223 -3.95 5.54 9.45
C VAL A 223 -4.75 5.98 8.24
N VAL A 224 -4.36 5.51 7.06
CA VAL A 224 -5.04 5.81 5.78
C VAL A 224 -5.44 4.50 5.14
N ASP A 225 -6.73 4.34 4.88
CA ASP A 225 -7.18 3.19 4.10
C ASP A 225 -6.73 3.33 2.64
N ASN A 226 -6.18 2.25 2.09
CA ASN A 226 -5.83 2.15 0.68
C ASN A 226 -4.98 3.31 0.11
N ILE A 227 -3.85 3.62 0.74
CA ILE A 227 -2.92 4.67 0.29
C ILE A 227 -2.47 4.49 -1.18
N VAL A 228 -2.42 3.25 -1.68
CA VAL A 228 -2.12 2.95 -3.08
C VAL A 228 -3.21 3.52 -4.00
N LEU A 229 -4.50 3.32 -3.68
CA LEU A 229 -5.61 3.88 -4.46
C LEU A 229 -5.61 5.41 -4.41
N VAL A 230 -5.30 6.02 -3.26
CA VAL A 230 -5.10 7.48 -3.15
C VAL A 230 -4.01 7.96 -4.10
N GLY A 231 -2.91 7.21 -4.17
CA GLY A 231 -1.80 7.52 -5.07
C GLY A 231 -2.14 7.36 -6.55
N LEU A 232 -2.85 6.30 -6.90
CA LEU A 232 -3.34 6.11 -8.27
C LEU A 232 -4.28 7.26 -8.68
N HIS A 233 -5.18 7.68 -7.78
CA HIS A 233 -6.06 8.81 -8.03
C HIS A 233 -5.27 10.11 -8.24
N ALA A 234 -4.33 10.42 -7.36
CA ALA A 234 -3.47 11.59 -7.50
C ALA A 234 -2.62 11.55 -8.78
N ALA A 235 -2.13 10.36 -9.17
CA ALA A 235 -1.37 10.16 -10.40
C ALA A 235 -2.22 10.33 -11.67
N ALA A 236 -3.51 10.06 -11.59
CA ALA A 236 -4.44 10.19 -12.71
C ALA A 236 -5.01 11.61 -12.87
N THR A 237 -5.11 12.38 -11.77
CA THR A 237 -5.70 13.72 -11.72
C THR A 237 -4.67 14.83 -11.63
N GLY A 238 -3.46 14.55 -11.12
CA GLY A 238 -2.36 15.50 -11.09
C GLY A 238 -2.03 15.97 -12.50
N SER A 239 -1.93 17.27 -12.71
CA SER A 239 -1.50 17.86 -13.99
C SER A 239 -0.16 17.23 -14.38
N THR A 240 -0.11 16.61 -15.55
CA THR A 240 1.08 16.12 -16.21
C THR A 240 2.00 17.31 -16.49
N GLY A 241 2.80 17.69 -15.52
CA GLY A 241 4.02 18.48 -15.74
C GLY A 241 5.10 17.56 -16.35
N GLU A 242 4.71 16.71 -17.29
CA GLU A 242 5.66 15.97 -18.11
C GLU A 242 6.24 16.93 -19.14
N THR A 243 7.38 17.51 -18.80
CA THR A 243 8.29 18.02 -19.84
C THR A 243 8.78 16.80 -20.61
N ARG A 244 8.12 16.48 -21.70
CA ARG A 244 8.70 15.59 -22.73
C ARG A 244 9.92 16.30 -23.28
N CYS A 245 11.10 15.80 -22.97
CA CYS A 245 12.33 16.05 -23.75
C CYS A 245 12.35 15.11 -24.94
#